data_e092d6c70e355bbf332049cfc27aeefc
#
_entry.id   e092d6c70e355bbf332049cfc27aeefc
#
_cell.length_a   1.000
_cell.length_b   1.000
_cell.length_c   1.000
_cell.angle_alpha   90.00
_cell.angle_beta   90.00
_cell.angle_gamma   90.00
#
_symmetry.space_group_name_H-M   'P 1'
#
loop_
_entity.id
_entity.type
_entity.pdbx_description
1 polymer ?
#
loop_
_entity_poly.entity_id
_entity_poly.type
_entity_poly.pdbx_seq_one_letter_code
_entity_poly.pdbx_strand_id
1 'polypeptide(L)'
;MQSVAERFAKAAEELRLSGAQLFRDGIVTNDQVLSKIKNGWQKPTKKAIELFCQKYGVSAAWMYTGEGNMYIGRSKPFEQSTEKGDDILLYNTDFKKCLDNNGQPISSVASTTTKFQPAGDIDLWCINGDKSLEPVIMQGDTIALKKVNTWKTYIPGDLICIVVTNEFKVLRKVSVTQADDQSITFIQMVDGKPVESKISKDIIIEIYHVVGHFRLD
;
A
#
# COMPACT_ATOMS: atom_id res chain seq x y z
N MET A 1 2.95 -18.99 22.96
CA MET A 1 3.36 -17.58 22.70
C MET A 1 4.82 -17.58 22.26
N GLN A 2 5.15 -16.97 21.12
CA GLN A 2 6.55 -16.87 20.67
C GLN A 2 7.34 -15.96 21.61
N SER A 3 8.56 -16.35 21.91
CA SER A 3 9.51 -15.52 22.71
C SER A 3 10.08 -14.37 21.88
N VAL A 4 10.66 -13.35 22.53
CA VAL A 4 11.35 -12.25 21.84
C VAL A 4 12.50 -12.77 20.95
N ALA A 5 13.19 -13.82 21.37
CA ALA A 5 14.27 -14.45 20.61
C ALA A 5 13.75 -15.11 19.32
N GLU A 6 12.64 -15.81 19.39
CA GLU A 6 11.99 -16.42 18.22
C GLU A 6 11.47 -15.35 17.26
N ARG A 7 10.88 -14.26 17.76
CA ARG A 7 10.44 -13.15 16.90
C ARG A 7 11.62 -12.42 16.25
N PHE A 8 12.73 -12.21 16.96
CA PHE A 8 13.95 -11.64 16.39
C PHE A 8 14.51 -12.54 15.28
N ALA A 9 14.59 -13.84 15.54
CA ALA A 9 15.05 -14.83 14.55
C ALA A 9 14.12 -14.86 13.32
N LYS A 10 12.80 -14.85 13.54
CA LYS A 10 11.79 -14.81 12.49
C LYS A 10 11.92 -13.55 11.63
N ALA A 11 12.05 -12.37 12.26
CA ALA A 11 12.22 -11.12 11.53
C ALA A 11 13.51 -11.09 10.71
N ALA A 12 14.62 -11.61 11.26
CA ALA A 12 15.88 -11.71 10.53
C ALA A 12 15.77 -12.67 9.34
N GLU A 13 15.00 -13.76 9.47
CA GLU A 13 14.76 -14.74 8.41
C GLU A 13 13.88 -14.16 7.30
N GLU A 14 12.77 -13.51 7.65
CA GLU A 14 11.89 -12.85 6.68
C GLU A 14 12.63 -11.75 5.90
N LEU A 15 13.55 -11.03 6.55
CA LEU A 15 14.41 -10.03 5.91
C LEU A 15 15.63 -10.65 5.20
N ARG A 16 15.77 -11.98 5.18
CA ARG A 16 16.91 -12.72 4.60
C ARG A 16 18.27 -12.25 5.08
N LEU A 17 18.33 -11.84 6.35
CA LEU A 17 19.56 -11.33 6.96
C LEU A 17 20.43 -12.46 7.49
N SER A 18 21.70 -12.41 7.15
CA SER A 18 22.71 -13.30 7.72
C SER A 18 23.30 -12.72 9.01
N GLY A 19 23.89 -13.57 9.83
CA GLY A 19 24.65 -13.13 11.02
C GLY A 19 25.78 -12.17 10.65
N ALA A 20 26.46 -12.41 9.52
CA ALA A 20 27.51 -11.53 9.00
C ALA A 20 26.96 -10.14 8.61
N GLN A 21 25.74 -10.08 8.06
CA GLN A 21 25.09 -8.80 7.78
C GLN A 21 24.75 -8.05 9.05
N LEU A 22 24.15 -8.71 10.05
CA LEU A 22 23.81 -8.10 11.34
C LEU A 22 25.05 -7.61 12.09
N PHE A 23 26.17 -8.32 11.95
CA PHE A 23 27.46 -7.91 12.52
C PHE A 23 28.00 -6.65 11.83
N ARG A 24 28.05 -6.63 10.50
CA ARG A 24 28.46 -5.44 9.72
C ARG A 24 27.60 -4.22 10.04
N ASP A 25 26.33 -4.44 10.32
CA ASP A 25 25.36 -3.42 10.67
C ASP A 25 25.46 -2.95 12.14
N GLY A 26 26.36 -3.53 12.92
CA GLY A 26 26.59 -3.17 14.33
C GLY A 26 25.46 -3.59 15.27
N ILE A 27 24.58 -4.49 14.83
CA ILE A 27 23.43 -4.97 15.62
C ILE A 27 23.85 -6.06 16.57
N VAL A 28 24.72 -6.96 16.12
CA VAL A 28 25.28 -8.07 16.92
C VAL A 28 26.79 -7.94 17.02
N THR A 29 27.38 -8.56 18.05
CA THR A 29 28.82 -8.46 18.36
C THR A 29 29.71 -9.36 17.53
N ASN A 30 29.13 -10.39 16.91
CA ASN A 30 29.80 -11.28 15.93
C ASN A 30 28.73 -11.99 15.08
N ASP A 31 29.17 -12.61 14.00
CA ASP A 31 28.32 -13.26 13.00
C ASP A 31 27.59 -14.53 13.49
N GLN A 32 28.07 -15.16 14.57
CA GLN A 32 27.47 -16.38 15.12
C GLN A 32 26.28 -16.10 16.06
N VAL A 33 26.08 -14.85 16.50
CA VAL A 33 25.03 -14.49 17.47
C VAL A 33 23.63 -14.84 16.93
N LEU A 34 23.37 -14.60 15.65
CA LEU A 34 22.06 -14.95 15.05
C LEU A 34 21.78 -16.45 15.14
N SER A 35 22.76 -17.30 14.83
CA SER A 35 22.63 -18.75 14.97
C SER A 35 22.38 -19.18 16.41
N LYS A 36 23.08 -18.57 17.37
CA LYS A 36 22.85 -18.83 18.80
C LYS A 36 21.44 -18.43 19.25
N ILE A 37 20.93 -17.33 18.74
CA ILE A 37 19.54 -16.88 19.00
C ILE A 37 18.54 -17.85 18.38
N LYS A 38 18.73 -18.26 17.12
CA LYS A 38 17.87 -19.25 16.44
C LYS A 38 17.81 -20.59 17.19
N ASN A 39 18.93 -21.02 17.74
CA ASN A 39 19.01 -22.28 18.50
C ASN A 39 18.58 -22.15 19.96
N GLY A 40 18.14 -20.97 20.39
CA GLY A 40 17.70 -20.74 21.78
C GLY A 40 18.85 -20.63 22.81
N TRP A 41 20.10 -20.63 22.37
CA TRP A 41 21.27 -20.60 23.25
C TRP A 41 21.60 -19.21 23.80
N GLN A 42 21.05 -18.16 23.12
CA GLN A 42 21.29 -16.78 23.51
C GLN A 42 20.02 -15.94 23.23
N LYS A 43 19.75 -14.97 24.12
CA LYS A 43 18.71 -13.96 23.87
C LYS A 43 19.32 -12.72 23.21
N PRO A 44 18.61 -12.05 22.29
CA PRO A 44 19.06 -10.77 21.77
C PRO A 44 19.09 -9.73 22.91
N THR A 45 20.12 -8.87 22.92
CA THR A 45 20.20 -7.78 23.90
C THR A 45 19.18 -6.70 23.55
N LYS A 46 18.76 -5.90 24.56
CA LYS A 46 17.84 -4.77 24.33
C LYS A 46 18.37 -3.82 23.25
N LYS A 47 19.67 -3.49 23.31
CA LYS A 47 20.34 -2.65 22.30
C LYS A 47 20.30 -3.26 20.91
N ALA A 48 20.51 -4.57 20.78
CA ALA A 48 20.42 -5.27 19.49
C ALA A 48 19.00 -5.20 18.91
N ILE A 49 17.97 -5.36 19.75
CA ILE A 49 16.57 -5.25 19.35
C ILE A 49 16.26 -3.82 18.88
N GLU A 50 16.65 -2.80 19.63
CA GLU A 50 16.42 -1.39 19.29
C GLU A 50 17.06 -1.02 17.95
N LEU A 51 18.35 -1.35 17.77
CA LEU A 51 19.06 -1.10 16.51
C LEU A 51 18.46 -1.87 15.33
N PHE A 52 18.05 -3.12 15.56
CA PHE A 52 17.40 -3.93 14.55
C PHE A 52 16.07 -3.33 14.11
N CYS A 53 15.22 -2.97 15.08
CA CYS A 53 13.93 -2.33 14.81
C CYS A 53 14.08 -1.01 14.05
N GLN A 54 15.02 -0.17 14.48
CA GLN A 54 15.29 1.12 13.85
C GLN A 54 15.80 0.96 12.41
N LYS A 55 16.79 0.07 12.21
CA LYS A 55 17.46 -0.08 10.90
C LYS A 55 16.56 -0.74 9.85
N TYR A 56 15.81 -1.74 10.27
CA TYR A 56 15.01 -2.56 9.34
C TYR A 56 13.51 -2.24 9.37
N GLY A 57 13.08 -1.22 10.13
CA GLY A 57 11.69 -0.81 10.19
C GLY A 57 10.77 -1.84 10.85
N VAL A 58 11.32 -2.68 11.74
CA VAL A 58 10.53 -3.66 12.49
C VAL A 58 9.87 -2.98 13.70
N SER A 59 8.62 -3.29 13.96
CA SER A 59 7.87 -2.75 15.10
C SER A 59 8.45 -3.26 16.43
N ALA A 60 8.90 -2.34 17.29
CA ALA A 60 9.33 -2.68 18.63
C ALA A 60 8.18 -3.27 19.46
N ALA A 61 6.94 -2.77 19.31
CA ALA A 61 5.77 -3.33 19.96
C ALA A 61 5.58 -4.80 19.58
N TRP A 62 5.58 -5.11 18.28
CA TRP A 62 5.50 -6.49 17.82
C TRP A 62 6.68 -7.33 18.31
N MET A 63 7.89 -6.79 18.29
CA MET A 63 9.07 -7.51 18.76
C MET A 63 8.95 -7.93 20.23
N TYR A 64 8.41 -7.06 21.11
CA TYR A 64 8.27 -7.36 22.53
C TYR A 64 6.98 -8.11 22.90
N THR A 65 5.84 -7.79 22.25
CA THR A 65 4.53 -8.36 22.63
C THR A 65 4.07 -9.48 21.69
N GLY A 66 4.48 -9.45 20.44
CA GLY A 66 3.95 -10.30 19.37
C GLY A 66 2.61 -9.80 18.79
N GLU A 67 2.11 -8.66 19.27
CA GLU A 67 0.85 -8.07 18.80
C GLU A 67 1.08 -6.98 17.75
N GLY A 68 0.14 -6.83 16.82
CA GLY A 68 0.20 -5.86 15.74
C GLY A 68 1.07 -6.32 14.55
N ASN A 69 1.34 -5.37 13.65
CA ASN A 69 2.15 -5.64 12.45
C ASN A 69 3.65 -5.68 12.79
N MET A 70 4.37 -6.63 12.19
CA MET A 70 5.82 -6.76 12.35
C MET A 70 6.59 -5.51 11.88
N TYR A 71 6.10 -4.79 10.87
CA TYR A 71 6.78 -3.65 10.27
C TYR A 71 6.08 -2.33 10.55
N ILE A 72 6.86 -1.27 10.88
CA ILE A 72 6.36 0.10 11.06
C ILE A 72 6.25 0.74 9.67
N GLY A 73 5.03 1.03 9.22
CA GLY A 73 4.79 1.80 8.00
C GLY A 73 5.25 1.15 6.69
N ARG A 74 5.53 -0.14 6.71
CA ARG A 74 5.78 -0.96 5.52
C ARG A 74 4.80 -2.13 5.51
N SER A 75 3.94 -2.18 4.53
CA SER A 75 3.64 -3.46 3.90
C SER A 75 4.97 -4.17 3.63
N LYS A 76 5.02 -5.48 3.85
CA LYS A 76 6.20 -6.37 3.79
C LYS A 76 7.26 -5.90 2.79
N PRO A 77 8.60 -6.09 3.10
CA PRO A 77 9.63 -5.93 2.07
C PRO A 77 9.24 -6.78 0.85
N PHE A 78 9.51 -6.26 -0.33
CA PHE A 78 9.28 -6.92 -1.61
C PHE A 78 9.84 -8.36 -1.57
N GLU A 79 9.03 -9.31 -1.16
CA GLU A 79 9.23 -10.70 -1.47
C GLU A 79 8.67 -10.91 -2.88
N GLN A 80 9.54 -11.36 -3.79
CA GLN A 80 9.04 -12.18 -4.89
C GLN A 80 8.36 -13.40 -4.23
N SER A 81 7.10 -13.23 -3.87
CA SER A 81 6.29 -14.31 -3.35
C SER A 81 6.05 -15.29 -4.50
N THR A 82 6.69 -16.46 -4.40
CA THR A 82 6.32 -17.67 -5.14
C THR A 82 5.05 -18.31 -4.54
N GLU A 83 4.32 -17.60 -3.68
CA GLU A 83 2.99 -18.00 -3.22
C GLU A 83 1.94 -17.35 -4.11
N LYS A 84 0.92 -18.12 -4.48
CA LYS A 84 -0.25 -17.73 -5.26
C LYS A 84 -0.84 -16.39 -4.77
N GLY A 85 -0.24 -15.28 -5.22
CA GLY A 85 -0.92 -14.01 -5.24
C GLY A 85 -2.01 -14.10 -6.30
N ASP A 86 -3.23 -13.72 -5.95
CA ASP A 86 -4.30 -13.62 -6.93
C ASP A 86 -3.80 -12.78 -8.09
N ASP A 87 -4.04 -13.27 -9.32
CA ASP A 87 -3.66 -12.55 -10.52
C ASP A 87 -4.42 -11.22 -10.57
N ILE A 88 -3.68 -10.12 -10.60
CA ILE A 88 -4.24 -8.77 -10.65
C ILE A 88 -4.63 -8.46 -12.09
N LEU A 89 -5.85 -7.99 -12.28
CA LEU A 89 -6.34 -7.59 -13.60
C LEU A 89 -5.58 -6.38 -14.13
N LEU A 90 -5.04 -6.49 -15.34
CA LEU A 90 -4.38 -5.42 -16.07
C LEU A 90 -5.23 -5.00 -17.28
N TYR A 91 -5.57 -3.73 -17.32
CA TYR A 91 -6.39 -3.14 -18.38
C TYR A 91 -5.57 -2.16 -19.22
N ASN A 92 -5.51 -2.38 -20.52
CA ASN A 92 -4.94 -1.42 -21.49
C ASN A 92 -6.00 -0.39 -21.93
N THR A 93 -6.85 0.02 -21.01
CA THR A 93 -7.92 0.98 -21.28
C THR A 93 -8.18 1.86 -20.07
N ASP A 94 -8.92 2.95 -20.29
CA ASP A 94 -9.27 3.94 -19.27
C ASP A 94 -10.08 3.30 -18.13
N PHE A 95 -9.80 3.75 -16.90
CA PHE A 95 -10.53 3.33 -15.69
C PHE A 95 -12.06 3.47 -15.84
N LYS A 96 -12.56 4.43 -16.63
CA LYS A 96 -13.99 4.60 -16.89
C LYS A 96 -14.62 3.39 -17.58
N LYS A 97 -13.80 2.63 -18.34
CA LYS A 97 -14.22 1.41 -19.06
C LYS A 97 -13.90 0.14 -18.32
N CYS A 98 -12.94 0.18 -17.38
CA CYS A 98 -12.52 -0.99 -16.58
C CYS A 98 -13.49 -1.34 -15.47
N LEU A 99 -14.22 -0.35 -14.97
CA LEU A 99 -15.17 -0.51 -13.87
C LEU A 99 -16.60 -0.46 -14.40
N ASP A 100 -17.47 -1.29 -13.87
CA ASP A 100 -18.91 -1.25 -14.18
C ASP A 100 -19.62 -0.08 -13.44
N ASN A 101 -20.94 -0.01 -13.55
CA ASN A 101 -21.74 1.01 -12.87
C ASN A 101 -21.82 0.80 -11.34
N ASN A 102 -21.48 -0.39 -10.86
CA ASN A 102 -21.37 -0.71 -9.42
C ASN A 102 -19.94 -0.53 -8.92
N GLY A 103 -19.05 0.03 -9.75
CA GLY A 103 -17.64 0.22 -9.40
C GLY A 103 -16.84 -1.06 -9.35
N GLN A 104 -17.33 -2.18 -9.91
CA GLN A 104 -16.58 -3.45 -9.88
C GLN A 104 -15.75 -3.62 -11.16
N PRO A 105 -14.56 -4.25 -11.07
CA PRO A 105 -13.74 -4.54 -12.22
C PRO A 105 -14.45 -5.46 -13.22
N ILE A 106 -14.43 -5.10 -14.51
CA ILE A 106 -15.05 -5.86 -15.59
C ILE A 106 -14.03 -6.84 -16.17
N SER A 107 -14.04 -8.08 -15.74
CA SER A 107 -13.05 -9.10 -16.13
C SER A 107 -13.01 -9.35 -17.66
N SER A 108 -14.13 -9.23 -18.36
CA SER A 108 -14.19 -9.43 -19.82
C SER A 108 -13.46 -8.35 -20.63
N VAL A 109 -13.14 -7.21 -20.02
CA VAL A 109 -12.41 -6.08 -20.64
C VAL A 109 -10.94 -6.08 -20.24
N ALA A 110 -10.53 -6.92 -19.28
CA ALA A 110 -9.13 -7.05 -18.87
C ALA A 110 -8.29 -7.56 -20.06
N SER A 111 -7.13 -6.92 -20.26
CA SER A 111 -6.19 -7.31 -21.32
C SER A 111 -5.42 -8.56 -20.95
N THR A 112 -5.03 -8.65 -19.67
CA THR A 112 -4.27 -9.76 -19.09
C THR A 112 -4.30 -9.69 -17.56
N THR A 113 -3.56 -10.56 -16.91
CA THR A 113 -3.30 -10.50 -15.48
C THR A 113 -1.80 -10.31 -15.19
N THR A 114 -1.48 -9.76 -14.04
CA THR A 114 -0.11 -9.56 -13.58
C THR A 114 0.02 -9.84 -12.08
N LYS A 115 1.22 -10.21 -11.66
CA LYS A 115 1.59 -10.33 -10.24
C LYS A 115 2.39 -9.13 -9.74
N PHE A 116 2.53 -8.09 -10.56
CA PHE A 116 3.31 -6.91 -10.23
C PHE A 116 2.57 -6.03 -9.21
N GLN A 117 3.09 -5.96 -7.98
CA GLN A 117 2.55 -5.21 -6.84
C GLN A 117 3.64 -4.33 -6.21
N PRO A 118 4.06 -3.23 -6.84
CA PRO A 118 5.17 -2.42 -6.34
C PRO A 118 4.85 -1.65 -5.06
N ALA A 119 3.57 -1.43 -4.75
CA ALA A 119 3.10 -0.58 -3.65
C ALA A 119 2.20 -1.33 -2.63
N GLY A 120 2.27 -2.65 -2.54
CA GLY A 120 1.40 -3.47 -1.69
C GLY A 120 0.16 -3.98 -2.42
N ASP A 121 -0.90 -4.31 -1.68
CA ASP A 121 -2.12 -4.89 -2.26
C ASP A 121 -2.76 -3.94 -3.28
N ILE A 122 -2.91 -4.41 -4.51
CA ILE A 122 -3.53 -3.72 -5.63
C ILE A 122 -4.67 -4.60 -6.15
N ASP A 123 -5.81 -3.99 -6.45
CA ASP A 123 -6.96 -4.73 -7.01
C ASP A 123 -6.89 -4.80 -8.53
N LEU A 124 -6.41 -3.72 -9.18
CA LEU A 124 -6.26 -3.67 -10.63
C LEU A 124 -5.27 -2.59 -11.09
N TRP A 125 -4.80 -2.75 -12.32
CA TRP A 125 -4.07 -1.75 -13.11
C TRP A 125 -4.91 -1.28 -14.29
N CYS A 126 -4.90 0.03 -14.57
CA CYS A 126 -5.59 0.58 -15.74
C CYS A 126 -4.94 1.89 -16.21
N ILE A 127 -5.44 2.45 -17.31
CA ILE A 127 -4.95 3.71 -17.86
C ILE A 127 -5.73 4.88 -17.24
N ASN A 128 -5.04 5.96 -16.92
CA ASN A 128 -5.67 7.23 -16.56
C ASN A 128 -6.13 7.96 -17.82
N GLY A 129 -7.44 8.16 -17.98
CA GLY A 129 -8.00 8.97 -19.05
C GLY A 129 -8.42 10.38 -18.64
N ASP A 130 -8.15 10.78 -17.37
CA ASP A 130 -8.58 12.06 -16.79
C ASP A 130 -7.38 13.03 -16.70
N LYS A 131 -7.63 14.31 -17.02
CA LYS A 131 -6.61 15.39 -16.98
C LYS A 131 -6.65 16.22 -15.70
N SER A 132 -7.61 15.97 -14.81
CA SER A 132 -7.93 16.86 -13.67
C SER A 132 -6.84 16.96 -12.60
N LEU A 133 -5.82 16.11 -12.65
CA LEU A 133 -4.69 16.15 -11.72
C LEU A 133 -3.33 16.31 -12.42
N GLU A 134 -3.32 16.72 -13.69
CA GLU A 134 -2.06 17.11 -14.35
C GLU A 134 -1.41 18.31 -13.64
N PRO A 135 -0.09 18.33 -13.47
CA PRO A 135 0.91 17.38 -13.98
C PRO A 135 1.25 16.22 -13.04
N VAL A 136 0.56 16.04 -11.93
CA VAL A 136 0.86 15.00 -10.92
C VAL A 136 0.64 13.60 -11.49
N ILE A 137 -0.55 13.38 -12.08
CA ILE A 137 -0.86 12.18 -12.86
C ILE A 137 -1.35 12.65 -14.22
N MET A 138 -0.62 12.25 -15.26
CA MET A 138 -0.95 12.65 -16.62
C MET A 138 -1.99 11.74 -17.26
N GLN A 139 -2.72 12.27 -18.23
CA GLN A 139 -3.52 11.42 -19.11
C GLN A 139 -2.61 10.43 -19.84
N GLY A 140 -2.98 9.15 -19.83
CA GLY A 140 -2.19 8.06 -20.42
C GLY A 140 -1.29 7.32 -19.44
N ASP A 141 -1.06 7.85 -18.23
CA ASP A 141 -0.31 7.11 -17.20
C ASP A 141 -1.05 5.81 -16.83
N THR A 142 -0.27 4.76 -16.57
CA THR A 142 -0.80 3.53 -15.98
C THR A 142 -0.90 3.73 -14.46
N ILE A 143 -2.07 3.47 -13.90
CA ILE A 143 -2.37 3.68 -12.48
C ILE A 143 -2.73 2.36 -11.80
N ALA A 144 -2.24 2.19 -10.58
CA ALA A 144 -2.55 1.07 -9.70
C ALA A 144 -3.68 1.46 -8.75
N LEU A 145 -4.74 0.70 -8.70
CA LEU A 145 -5.92 0.99 -7.91
C LEU A 145 -6.12 -0.01 -6.79
N LYS A 146 -6.44 0.52 -5.60
CA LYS A 146 -6.88 -0.25 -4.44
C LYS A 146 -8.21 0.27 -3.94
N LYS A 147 -9.17 -0.61 -3.76
CA LYS A 147 -10.50 -0.29 -3.21
C LYS A 147 -10.41 0.23 -1.78
N VAL A 148 -11.11 1.33 -1.49
CA VAL A 148 -11.18 1.91 -0.14
C VAL A 148 -12.46 1.46 0.56
N ASN A 149 -12.40 0.40 1.34
CA ASN A 149 -13.58 -0.17 2.00
C ASN A 149 -14.16 0.74 3.10
N THR A 150 -13.37 1.64 3.66
CA THR A 150 -13.75 2.52 4.78
C THR A 150 -14.23 3.90 4.37
N TRP A 151 -14.39 4.18 3.07
CA TRP A 151 -14.64 5.53 2.56
C TRP A 151 -15.90 6.20 3.14
N LYS A 152 -16.90 5.43 3.55
CA LYS A 152 -18.12 5.96 4.19
C LYS A 152 -17.87 6.55 5.55
N THR A 153 -16.91 6.01 6.29
CA THR A 153 -16.55 6.41 7.65
C THR A 153 -15.34 7.33 7.68
N TYR A 154 -14.31 7.01 6.92
CA TYR A 154 -13.06 7.77 6.96
C TYR A 154 -12.24 7.58 5.68
N ILE A 155 -11.75 8.70 5.13
CA ILE A 155 -10.70 8.74 4.12
C ILE A 155 -9.60 9.68 4.62
N PRO A 156 -8.34 9.23 4.66
CA PRO A 156 -7.20 10.12 4.92
C PRO A 156 -7.15 11.24 3.87
N GLY A 157 -6.82 12.45 4.31
CA GLY A 157 -6.57 13.56 3.39
C GLY A 157 -5.38 13.28 2.48
N ASP A 158 -5.30 14.05 1.39
CA ASP A 158 -4.23 14.02 0.38
C ASP A 158 -4.16 12.75 -0.49
N LEU A 159 -5.08 11.81 -0.36
CA LEU A 159 -5.15 10.66 -1.27
C LEU A 159 -5.67 11.07 -2.64
N ILE A 160 -5.07 10.48 -3.69
CA ILE A 160 -5.61 10.54 -5.05
C ILE A 160 -6.52 9.33 -5.25
N CYS A 161 -7.77 9.58 -5.64
CA CYS A 161 -8.79 8.56 -5.74
C CYS A 161 -9.55 8.61 -7.05
N ILE A 162 -9.95 7.44 -7.55
CA ILE A 162 -11.06 7.32 -8.50
C ILE A 162 -12.35 7.26 -7.70
N VAL A 163 -13.25 8.17 -7.97
CA VAL A 163 -14.60 8.23 -7.39
C VAL A 163 -15.59 7.74 -8.41
N VAL A 164 -16.33 6.70 -8.06
CA VAL A 164 -17.39 6.10 -8.88
C VAL A 164 -18.73 6.53 -8.35
N THR A 165 -19.54 7.11 -9.20
CA THR A 165 -20.93 7.47 -8.91
C THR A 165 -21.86 6.79 -9.93
N ASN A 166 -23.18 6.97 -9.80
CA ASN A 166 -24.15 6.46 -10.77
C ASN A 166 -23.95 7.03 -12.19
N GLU A 167 -23.42 8.26 -12.29
CA GLU A 167 -23.39 9.00 -13.55
C GLU A 167 -21.97 9.16 -14.12
N PHE A 168 -20.97 9.20 -13.24
CA PHE A 168 -19.60 9.48 -13.69
C PHE A 168 -18.55 8.75 -12.85
N LYS A 169 -17.35 8.62 -13.43
CA LYS A 169 -16.13 8.13 -12.79
C LYS A 169 -15.06 9.18 -13.01
N VAL A 170 -14.47 9.68 -11.92
CA VAL A 170 -13.52 10.80 -11.96
C VAL A 170 -12.31 10.57 -11.08
N LEU A 171 -11.18 11.09 -11.53
CA LEU A 171 -9.94 11.13 -10.75
C LEU A 171 -9.89 12.42 -9.94
N ARG A 172 -9.73 12.33 -8.63
CA ARG A 172 -9.71 13.49 -7.74
C ARG A 172 -8.73 13.29 -6.59
N LYS A 173 -8.19 14.39 -6.07
CA LYS A 173 -7.49 14.41 -4.80
C LYS A 173 -8.52 14.64 -3.69
N VAL A 174 -8.46 13.83 -2.63
CA VAL A 174 -9.37 13.94 -1.47
C VAL A 174 -8.82 14.99 -0.50
N SER A 175 -9.65 15.91 -0.07
CA SER A 175 -9.40 16.73 1.12
C SER A 175 -9.74 15.91 2.38
N VAL A 176 -9.32 16.41 3.55
CA VAL A 176 -9.63 15.73 4.83
C VAL A 176 -11.14 15.59 5.00
N THR A 177 -11.60 14.38 5.30
CA THR A 177 -13.03 14.08 5.49
C THR A 177 -13.24 13.59 6.91
N GLN A 178 -14.24 14.14 7.60
CA GLN A 178 -14.66 13.69 8.92
C GLN A 178 -15.78 12.64 8.83
N ALA A 179 -15.92 11.80 9.86
CA ALA A 179 -16.88 10.70 9.84
C ALA A 179 -18.34 11.17 9.67
N ASP A 180 -18.68 12.33 10.26
CA ASP A 180 -20.04 12.88 10.26
C ASP A 180 -20.38 13.72 9.01
N ASP A 181 -19.40 13.93 8.11
CA ASP A 181 -19.63 14.67 6.88
C ASP A 181 -20.57 13.89 5.95
N GLN A 182 -21.64 14.54 5.51
CA GLN A 182 -22.57 13.99 4.50
C GLN A 182 -21.98 14.02 3.08
N SER A 183 -20.85 14.71 2.89
CA SER A 183 -20.17 14.85 1.60
C SER A 183 -18.67 14.71 1.77
N ILE A 184 -17.99 14.32 0.68
CA ILE A 184 -16.54 14.30 0.59
C ILE A 184 -16.10 15.49 -0.24
N THR A 185 -15.11 16.25 0.26
CA THR A 185 -14.50 17.36 -0.48
C THR A 185 -13.34 16.82 -1.30
N PHE A 186 -13.37 17.10 -2.59
CA PHE A 186 -12.37 16.72 -3.56
C PHE A 186 -11.72 17.96 -4.18
N ILE A 187 -10.48 17.83 -4.57
CA ILE A 187 -9.68 18.86 -5.25
C ILE A 187 -9.37 18.37 -6.66
N GLN A 188 -9.57 19.24 -7.63
CA GLN A 188 -9.16 19.07 -9.03
C GLN A 188 -8.36 20.30 -9.48
N MET A 189 -7.56 20.14 -10.50
CA MET A 189 -6.86 21.27 -11.13
C MET A 189 -7.68 21.78 -12.31
N VAL A 190 -7.98 23.09 -12.33
CA VAL A 190 -8.65 23.78 -13.45
C VAL A 190 -7.78 24.98 -13.81
N ASP A 191 -7.27 25.00 -15.02
CA ASP A 191 -6.35 26.05 -15.51
C ASP A 191 -5.14 26.28 -14.57
N GLY A 192 -4.60 25.18 -14.05
CA GLY A 192 -3.45 25.18 -13.13
C GLY A 192 -3.77 25.65 -11.71
N LYS A 193 -5.03 25.87 -11.35
CA LYS A 193 -5.46 26.27 -9.99
C LYS A 193 -6.25 25.15 -9.33
N PRO A 194 -6.06 24.91 -8.02
CA PRO A 194 -6.88 23.96 -7.28
C PRO A 194 -8.30 24.52 -7.11
N VAL A 195 -9.28 23.68 -7.46
CA VAL A 195 -10.71 23.95 -7.27
C VAL A 195 -11.30 22.84 -6.42
N GLU A 196 -11.97 23.25 -5.35
CA GLU A 196 -12.69 22.31 -4.49
C GLU A 196 -14.09 22.03 -5.01
N SER A 197 -14.50 20.77 -4.90
CA SER A 197 -15.86 20.31 -5.18
C SER A 197 -16.32 19.36 -4.10
N LYS A 198 -17.62 19.38 -3.78
CA LYS A 198 -18.20 18.44 -2.80
C LYS A 198 -19.12 17.46 -3.53
N ILE A 199 -18.94 16.17 -3.19
CA ILE A 199 -19.78 15.08 -3.70
C ILE A 199 -20.49 14.46 -2.50
N SER A 200 -21.83 14.38 -2.54
CA SER A 200 -22.59 13.70 -1.48
C SER A 200 -22.20 12.23 -1.40
N LYS A 201 -22.05 11.72 -0.19
CA LYS A 201 -21.77 10.30 0.04
C LYS A 201 -22.87 9.38 -0.51
N ASP A 202 -24.11 9.89 -0.59
CA ASP A 202 -25.26 9.10 -1.07
C ASP A 202 -25.19 8.73 -2.56
N ILE A 203 -24.49 9.55 -3.37
CA ILE A 203 -24.33 9.26 -4.81
C ILE A 203 -23.03 8.52 -5.12
N ILE A 204 -22.12 8.39 -4.16
CA ILE A 204 -20.87 7.66 -4.31
C ILE A 204 -21.16 6.17 -4.15
N ILE A 205 -20.77 5.38 -5.14
CA ILE A 205 -20.89 3.92 -5.13
C ILE A 205 -19.64 3.30 -4.56
N GLU A 206 -18.47 3.73 -5.09
CA GLU A 206 -17.21 3.15 -4.72
C GLU A 206 -16.07 4.17 -4.85
N ILE A 207 -15.01 3.97 -4.07
CA ILE A 207 -13.79 4.78 -4.13
C ILE A 207 -12.58 3.83 -4.24
N TYR A 208 -11.68 4.14 -5.17
CA TYR A 208 -10.39 3.48 -5.33
C TYR A 208 -9.26 4.48 -5.08
N HIS A 209 -8.33 4.14 -4.21
CA HIS A 209 -7.09 4.87 -4.00
C HIS A 209 -6.10 4.55 -5.14
N VAL A 210 -5.50 5.56 -5.72
CA VAL A 210 -4.37 5.42 -6.65
C VAL A 210 -3.11 5.24 -5.83
N VAL A 211 -2.66 4.01 -5.65
CA VAL A 211 -1.50 3.67 -4.81
C VAL A 211 -0.15 3.84 -5.52
N GLY A 212 -0.18 4.01 -6.83
CA GLY A 212 1.00 4.27 -7.66
C GLY A 212 0.63 4.54 -9.11
N HIS A 213 1.53 5.17 -9.83
CA HIS A 213 1.39 5.38 -11.27
C HIS A 213 2.75 5.38 -11.95
N PHE A 214 2.78 5.09 -13.24
CA PHE A 214 3.97 5.21 -14.08
C PHE A 214 3.57 5.52 -15.52
N ARG A 215 4.50 6.10 -16.27
CA ARG A 215 4.39 6.36 -17.70
C ARG A 215 5.27 5.37 -18.45
N LEU A 216 4.71 4.79 -19.51
CA LEU A 216 5.50 4.10 -20.53
C LEU A 216 5.85 5.13 -21.61
N ASP A 217 7.12 5.47 -21.73
CA ASP A 217 7.66 6.33 -22.79
C ASP A 217 7.72 5.59 -24.12
#